data_1b8c5f10efd5979fa12e3f328b63b714
#
_entry.id   1b8c5f10efd5979fa12e3f328b63b714
#
_cell.length_a   1.000
_cell.length_b   1.000
_cell.length_c   1.000
_cell.angle_alpha   90.00
_cell.angle_beta   90.00
_cell.angle_gamma   90.00
#
_symmetry.space_group_name_H-M   'P 1'
#
loop_
_entity.id
_entity.type
_entity.pdbx_description
1 polymer ?
#
loop_
_entity_poly.entity_id
_entity_poly.type
_entity_poly.pdbx_seq_one_letter_code
_entity_poly.pdbx_strand_id
1 'polypeptide(L)'
;MRVLSIIIISFSILVTTGCSGGGQINGRSFKTALQSVKMIKGRLPQEKRIAFELSFWAIRTAYRNNSEFLDIVDGKTPDELIEVGKEVFAQRKAEGFEEYQQYASWDEMITKYAKDRDAQNVKKKRDPRDAENSVLYKL
;
A
#
# COMPACT_ATOMS: atom_id res chain seq x y z
N MET A 1 38.24 -20.07 48.90
CA MET A 1 36.81 -20.05 48.56
C MET A 1 36.58 -18.87 47.64
N ARG A 2 36.42 -19.15 46.35
CA ARG A 2 36.20 -18.10 45.31
C ARG A 2 34.70 -18.08 44.99
N VAL A 3 34.06 -16.98 45.37
CA VAL A 3 32.62 -16.75 45.11
C VAL A 3 32.49 -16.20 43.71
N LEU A 4 31.96 -17.00 42.82
CA LEU A 4 31.70 -16.60 41.44
C LEU A 4 30.37 -15.84 41.39
N SER A 5 30.43 -14.51 41.31
CA SER A 5 29.23 -13.66 41.13
C SER A 5 28.76 -13.75 39.66
N ILE A 6 27.65 -14.45 39.48
CA ILE A 6 26.96 -14.51 38.16
C ILE A 6 26.12 -13.25 38.07
N ILE A 7 26.54 -12.30 37.26
CA ILE A 7 25.74 -11.13 36.86
C ILE A 7 24.79 -11.59 35.75
N ILE A 8 23.52 -11.78 36.12
CA ILE A 8 22.44 -11.99 35.15
C ILE A 8 22.04 -10.62 34.58
N ILE A 9 22.51 -10.32 33.39
CA ILE A 9 22.06 -9.16 32.64
C ILE A 9 20.71 -9.52 32.03
N SER A 10 19.63 -9.08 32.70
CA SER A 10 18.26 -9.14 32.16
C SER A 10 18.14 -8.16 31.01
N PHE A 11 18.24 -8.65 29.80
CA PHE A 11 17.98 -7.89 28.57
C PHE A 11 16.46 -7.71 28.45
N SER A 12 15.94 -6.63 29.01
CA SER A 12 14.54 -6.22 28.86
C SER A 12 14.32 -5.76 27.44
N ILE A 13 13.76 -6.62 26.59
CA ILE A 13 13.27 -6.26 25.26
C ILE A 13 12.05 -5.35 25.49
N LEU A 14 12.24 -4.05 25.40
CA LEU A 14 11.16 -3.07 25.29
C LEU A 14 10.45 -3.29 23.96
N VAL A 15 9.42 -4.12 23.94
CA VAL A 15 8.46 -4.16 22.84
C VAL A 15 7.69 -2.84 22.90
N THR A 16 8.15 -1.86 22.14
CA THR A 16 7.37 -0.64 21.89
C THR A 16 6.19 -1.03 21.01
N THR A 17 5.09 -1.45 21.63
CA THR A 17 3.78 -1.46 20.99
C THR A 17 3.41 0.00 20.71
N GLY A 18 3.95 0.53 19.60
CA GLY A 18 3.52 1.81 19.09
C GLY A 18 2.03 1.72 18.77
N CYS A 19 1.22 2.46 19.48
CA CYS A 19 -0.17 2.73 19.13
C CYS A 19 -0.21 3.42 17.77
N SER A 20 -0.14 2.65 16.67
CA SER A 20 -0.38 3.14 15.32
C SER A 20 -1.88 3.13 15.01
N GLY A 21 -2.66 3.84 15.83
CA GLY A 21 -4.06 4.08 15.51
C GLY A 21 -4.16 4.81 14.17
N GLY A 22 -4.52 4.11 13.09
CA GLY A 22 -4.77 4.69 11.77
C GLY A 22 -3.73 4.40 10.68
N GLY A 23 -2.70 3.59 10.95
CA GLY A 23 -1.68 3.19 9.97
C GLY A 23 -1.83 1.77 9.41
N GLN A 24 -2.86 1.01 9.80
CA GLN A 24 -3.08 -0.37 9.42
C GLN A 24 -4.43 -0.57 8.73
N ILE A 25 -4.51 -1.58 7.88
CA ILE A 25 -5.76 -1.95 7.21
C ILE A 25 -6.67 -2.69 8.19
N ASN A 26 -7.95 -2.33 8.20
CA ASN A 26 -8.99 -3.04 8.94
C ASN A 26 -9.68 -4.04 8.01
N GLY A 27 -9.32 -5.30 8.14
CA GLY A 27 -9.81 -6.41 7.32
C GLY A 27 -11.15 -7.02 7.75
N ARG A 28 -11.91 -6.41 8.67
CA ARG A 28 -13.21 -6.94 9.11
C ARG A 28 -14.22 -7.11 7.97
N SER A 29 -14.13 -6.27 6.96
CA SER A 29 -14.93 -6.36 5.74
C SER A 29 -14.22 -5.66 4.59
N PHE A 30 -14.62 -5.95 3.34
CA PHE A 30 -14.08 -5.24 2.18
C PHE A 30 -14.31 -3.72 2.26
N LYS A 31 -15.45 -3.30 2.78
CA LYS A 31 -15.76 -1.87 2.98
C LYS A 31 -14.80 -1.22 3.96
N THR A 32 -14.53 -1.84 5.11
CA THR A 32 -13.60 -1.29 6.11
C THR A 32 -12.16 -1.30 5.61
N ALA A 33 -11.75 -2.33 4.86
CA ALA A 33 -10.44 -2.38 4.21
C ALA A 33 -10.26 -1.22 3.22
N LEU A 34 -11.24 -0.97 2.34
CA LEU A 34 -11.22 0.18 1.41
C LEU A 34 -11.18 1.53 2.12
N GLN A 35 -11.92 1.70 3.21
CA GLN A 35 -11.89 2.93 4.02
C GLN A 35 -10.50 3.15 4.62
N SER A 36 -9.87 2.08 5.15
CA SER A 36 -8.51 2.15 5.68
C SER A 36 -7.51 2.55 4.59
N VAL A 37 -7.59 1.92 3.41
CA VAL A 37 -6.74 2.27 2.26
C VAL A 37 -6.90 3.74 1.89
N LYS A 38 -8.13 4.27 1.83
CA LYS A 38 -8.40 5.67 1.51
C LYS A 38 -7.76 6.62 2.53
N MET A 39 -7.86 6.33 3.81
CA MET A 39 -7.28 7.14 4.88
C MET A 39 -5.74 7.08 4.88
N ILE A 40 -5.19 5.89 4.75
CA ILE A 40 -3.75 5.65 4.77
C ILE A 40 -3.09 6.35 3.59
N LYS A 41 -3.60 6.13 2.37
CA LYS A 41 -3.01 6.71 1.16
C LYS A 41 -2.97 8.24 1.18
N GLY A 42 -3.93 8.89 1.84
CA GLY A 42 -3.96 10.35 1.99
C GLY A 42 -2.78 10.91 2.79
N ARG A 43 -2.12 10.09 3.60
CA ARG A 43 -0.99 10.45 4.47
C ARG A 43 0.38 10.03 3.90
N LEU A 44 0.39 9.18 2.85
CA LEU A 44 1.63 8.67 2.26
C LEU A 44 2.22 9.67 1.24
N PRO A 45 3.57 9.73 1.12
CA PRO A 45 4.22 10.38 -0.01
C PRO A 45 3.75 9.79 -1.34
N GLN A 46 3.80 10.56 -2.41
CA GLN A 46 3.21 10.19 -3.71
C GLN A 46 3.70 8.83 -4.23
N GLU A 47 5.00 8.58 -4.22
CA GLU A 47 5.59 7.32 -4.70
C GLU A 47 5.10 6.12 -3.89
N LYS A 48 5.14 6.23 -2.57
CA LYS A 48 4.69 5.18 -1.66
C LYS A 48 3.17 4.95 -1.76
N ARG A 49 2.40 6.01 -2.02
CA ARG A 49 0.96 5.94 -2.24
C ARG A 49 0.60 5.07 -3.43
N ILE A 50 1.31 5.21 -4.54
CA ILE A 50 1.09 4.42 -5.76
C ILE A 50 1.43 2.95 -5.51
N ALA A 51 2.60 2.68 -4.93
CA ALA A 51 3.00 1.32 -4.58
C ALA A 51 1.99 0.63 -3.64
N PHE A 52 1.54 1.34 -2.60
CA PHE A 52 0.55 0.85 -1.65
C PHE A 52 -0.80 0.52 -2.30
N GLU A 53 -1.30 1.44 -3.14
CA GLU A 53 -2.58 1.27 -3.83
C GLU A 53 -2.54 0.12 -4.85
N LEU A 54 -1.46 0.02 -5.63
CA LEU A 54 -1.26 -1.08 -6.58
C LEU A 54 -1.11 -2.43 -5.87
N SER A 55 -0.42 -2.47 -4.73
CA SER A 55 -0.29 -3.69 -3.91
C SER A 55 -1.65 -4.19 -3.45
N PHE A 56 -2.50 -3.31 -2.93
CA PHE A 56 -3.84 -3.68 -2.47
C PHE A 56 -4.67 -4.33 -3.60
N TRP A 57 -4.65 -3.73 -4.79
CA TRP A 57 -5.40 -4.26 -5.92
C TRP A 57 -4.76 -5.51 -6.54
N ALA A 58 -3.44 -5.62 -6.57
CA ALA A 58 -2.75 -6.83 -7.01
C ALA A 58 -3.10 -8.02 -6.11
N ILE A 59 -3.09 -7.84 -4.79
CA ILE A 59 -3.49 -8.85 -3.81
C ILE A 59 -4.98 -9.20 -4.02
N ARG A 60 -5.85 -8.21 -4.21
CA ARG A 60 -7.28 -8.46 -4.45
C ARG A 60 -7.54 -9.26 -5.73
N THR A 61 -6.77 -9.01 -6.77
CA THR A 61 -6.88 -9.74 -8.05
C THR A 61 -6.35 -11.17 -7.93
N ALA A 62 -5.30 -11.37 -7.15
CA ALA A 62 -4.74 -12.69 -6.89
C ALA A 62 -5.64 -13.56 -6.00
N TYR A 63 -6.22 -12.97 -4.97
CA TYR A 63 -7.08 -13.63 -3.98
C TYR A 63 -8.51 -13.16 -4.12
N ARG A 64 -9.27 -13.83 -4.99
CA ARG A 64 -10.66 -13.44 -5.30
C ARG A 64 -11.65 -13.78 -4.20
N ASN A 65 -11.34 -14.78 -3.36
CA ASN A 65 -12.14 -15.10 -2.20
C ASN A 65 -12.04 -13.97 -1.17
N ASN A 66 -13.19 -13.48 -0.70
CA ASN A 66 -13.24 -12.32 0.22
C ASN A 66 -12.58 -12.62 1.57
N SER A 67 -12.82 -13.80 2.14
CA SER A 67 -12.25 -14.15 3.44
C SER A 67 -10.74 -14.23 3.36
N GLU A 68 -10.22 -14.98 2.39
CA GLU A 68 -8.79 -15.14 2.17
C GLU A 68 -8.09 -13.78 1.92
N PHE A 69 -8.66 -12.94 1.06
CA PHE A 69 -8.15 -11.61 0.81
C PHE A 69 -8.09 -10.76 2.09
N LEU A 70 -9.18 -10.75 2.87
CA LEU A 70 -9.26 -9.96 4.09
C LEU A 70 -8.27 -10.44 5.16
N ASP A 71 -8.09 -11.76 5.29
CA ASP A 71 -7.12 -12.36 6.21
C ASP A 71 -5.67 -11.95 5.85
N ILE A 72 -5.37 -11.81 4.54
CA ILE A 72 -4.05 -11.38 4.07
C ILE A 72 -3.78 -9.90 4.38
N VAL A 73 -4.77 -9.03 4.21
CA VAL A 73 -4.58 -7.58 4.33
C VAL A 73 -4.83 -7.04 5.73
N ASP A 74 -5.53 -7.78 6.59
CA ASP A 74 -5.88 -7.32 7.94
C ASP A 74 -4.64 -7.00 8.78
N GLY A 75 -4.68 -5.88 9.47
CA GLY A 75 -3.60 -5.41 10.35
C GLY A 75 -2.33 -4.97 9.63
N LYS A 76 -2.23 -5.07 8.30
CA LYS A 76 -1.02 -4.69 7.57
C LYS A 76 -0.82 -3.19 7.50
N THR A 77 0.42 -2.80 7.78
CA THR A 77 0.93 -1.45 7.51
C THR A 77 1.17 -1.25 6.01
N PRO A 78 1.36 -0.01 5.54
CA PRO A 78 1.69 0.25 4.13
C PRO A 78 2.93 -0.52 3.63
N ASP A 79 3.98 -0.59 4.44
CA ASP A 79 5.21 -1.29 4.05
C ASP A 79 4.99 -2.79 3.91
N GLU A 80 4.34 -3.41 4.89
CA GLU A 80 4.01 -4.82 4.85
C GLU A 80 3.10 -5.16 3.66
N LEU A 81 2.13 -4.31 3.34
CA LEU A 81 1.26 -4.53 2.19
C LEU A 81 2.02 -4.42 0.86
N ILE A 82 2.97 -3.48 0.75
CA ILE A 82 3.82 -3.33 -0.43
C ILE A 82 4.69 -4.57 -0.63
N GLU A 83 5.25 -5.14 0.44
CA GLU A 83 6.04 -6.39 0.33
C GLU A 83 5.18 -7.55 -0.17
N VAL A 84 3.97 -7.75 0.36
CA VAL A 84 3.04 -8.76 -0.17
C VAL A 84 2.70 -8.48 -1.64
N GLY A 85 2.51 -7.21 -2.02
CA GLY A 85 2.26 -6.83 -3.41
C GLY A 85 3.41 -7.18 -4.35
N LYS A 86 4.66 -7.03 -3.91
CA LYS A 86 5.86 -7.45 -4.66
C LYS A 86 5.93 -8.96 -4.83
N GLU A 87 5.59 -9.72 -3.78
CA GLU A 87 5.52 -11.18 -3.86
C GLU A 87 4.47 -11.63 -4.88
N VAL A 88 3.27 -11.05 -4.83
CA VAL A 88 2.20 -11.31 -5.80
C VAL A 88 2.65 -10.96 -7.23
N PHE A 89 3.32 -9.82 -7.42
CA PHE A 89 3.87 -9.43 -8.72
C PHE A 89 4.86 -10.47 -9.25
N ALA A 90 5.81 -10.89 -8.42
CA ALA A 90 6.83 -11.88 -8.80
C ALA A 90 6.19 -13.23 -9.16
N GLN A 91 5.24 -13.70 -8.36
CA GLN A 91 4.51 -14.93 -8.60
C GLN A 91 3.72 -14.86 -9.92
N ARG A 92 2.90 -13.81 -10.12
CA ARG A 92 2.10 -13.64 -11.35
C ARG A 92 2.96 -13.52 -12.59
N LYS A 93 4.10 -12.85 -12.48
CA LYS A 93 5.06 -12.76 -13.56
C LYS A 93 5.66 -14.14 -13.90
N ALA A 94 6.03 -14.93 -12.90
CA ALA A 94 6.54 -16.30 -13.10
C ALA A 94 5.48 -17.25 -13.70
N GLU A 95 4.20 -17.05 -13.35
CA GLU A 95 3.06 -17.79 -13.90
C GLU A 95 2.69 -17.37 -15.34
N GLY A 96 3.32 -16.33 -15.89
CA GLY A 96 3.14 -15.91 -17.29
C GLY A 96 1.96 -14.96 -17.54
N PHE A 97 1.43 -14.29 -16.51
CA PHE A 97 0.34 -13.32 -16.68
C PHE A 97 0.82 -12.11 -17.51
N GLU A 98 0.20 -11.88 -18.66
CA GLU A 98 0.59 -10.86 -19.65
C GLU A 98 0.66 -9.45 -19.06
N GLU A 99 -0.28 -9.10 -18.19
CA GLU A 99 -0.32 -7.80 -17.52
C GLU A 99 0.92 -7.52 -16.66
N TYR A 100 1.63 -8.56 -16.18
CA TYR A 100 2.87 -8.44 -15.42
C TYR A 100 4.13 -8.64 -16.29
N GLN A 101 4.02 -9.36 -17.40
CA GLN A 101 5.14 -9.63 -18.31
C GLN A 101 5.69 -8.36 -18.98
N GLN A 102 4.86 -7.36 -19.18
CA GLN A 102 5.25 -6.09 -19.80
C GLN A 102 6.21 -5.24 -18.96
N TYR A 103 6.45 -5.59 -17.69
CA TYR A 103 7.34 -4.88 -16.79
C TYR A 103 8.57 -5.73 -16.48
N ALA A 104 9.77 -5.16 -16.54
CA ALA A 104 10.99 -5.85 -16.14
C ALA A 104 11.04 -6.07 -14.62
N SER A 105 10.56 -5.09 -13.85
CA SER A 105 10.57 -5.11 -12.39
C SER A 105 9.33 -4.46 -11.78
N TRP A 106 9.13 -4.68 -10.48
CA TRP A 106 8.15 -3.96 -9.67
C TRP A 106 8.34 -2.44 -9.74
N ASP A 107 9.58 -1.97 -9.60
CA ASP A 107 9.88 -0.55 -9.59
C ASP A 107 9.59 0.12 -10.94
N GLU A 108 9.82 -0.59 -12.03
CA GLU A 108 9.42 -0.13 -13.37
C GLU A 108 7.91 0.02 -13.47
N MET A 109 7.16 -0.97 -12.99
CA MET A 109 5.70 -0.91 -12.96
C MET A 109 5.22 0.32 -12.18
N ILE A 110 5.73 0.54 -10.96
CA ILE A 110 5.38 1.70 -10.14
C ILE A 110 5.70 3.01 -10.84
N THR A 111 6.89 3.12 -11.46
CA THR A 111 7.33 4.31 -12.18
C THR A 111 6.42 4.62 -13.36
N LYS A 112 6.01 3.59 -14.12
CA LYS A 112 5.10 3.77 -15.27
C LYS A 112 3.72 4.26 -14.80
N TYR A 113 3.15 3.63 -13.77
CA TYR A 113 1.87 4.08 -13.20
C TYR A 113 1.93 5.50 -12.65
N ALA A 114 3.06 5.91 -12.05
CA ALA A 114 3.25 7.27 -11.57
C ALA A 114 3.22 8.28 -12.72
N LYS A 115 3.96 8.02 -13.80
CA LYS A 115 3.99 8.87 -15.01
C LYS A 115 2.63 8.98 -15.67
N ASP A 116 1.90 7.87 -15.80
CA ASP A 116 0.58 7.84 -16.42
C ASP A 116 -0.44 8.66 -15.61
N ARG A 117 -0.37 8.56 -14.28
CA ARG A 117 -1.21 9.36 -13.36
C ARG A 117 -0.92 10.85 -13.48
N ASP A 118 0.36 11.23 -13.52
CA ASP A 118 0.76 12.62 -13.68
C ASP A 118 0.31 13.19 -15.04
N ALA A 119 0.44 12.41 -16.10
CA ALA A 119 -0.04 12.80 -17.44
C ALA A 119 -1.56 13.01 -17.48
N GLN A 120 -2.33 12.15 -16.78
CA GLN A 120 -3.78 12.30 -16.66
C GLN A 120 -4.16 13.56 -15.86
N ASN A 121 -3.45 13.84 -14.76
CA ASN A 121 -3.67 15.03 -13.95
C ASN A 121 -3.39 16.33 -14.72
N VAL A 122 -2.35 16.35 -15.56
CA VAL A 122 -2.03 17.50 -16.42
C VAL A 122 -3.13 17.73 -17.47
N LYS A 123 -3.64 16.66 -18.09
CA LYS A 123 -4.76 16.75 -19.05
C LYS A 123 -6.02 17.31 -18.39
N LYS A 124 -6.36 16.82 -17.21
CA LYS A 124 -7.53 17.28 -16.44
C LYS A 124 -7.44 18.76 -16.08
N LYS A 125 -6.25 19.24 -15.67
CA LYS A 125 -6.03 20.67 -15.38
C LYS A 125 -6.11 21.59 -16.60
N ARG A 126 -5.99 21.03 -17.81
CA ARG A 126 -6.05 21.77 -19.10
C ARG A 126 -7.40 21.70 -19.79
N ASP A 127 -8.39 20.99 -19.23
CA ASP A 127 -9.74 20.97 -19.81
C ASP A 127 -10.38 22.36 -19.65
N PRO A 128 -10.72 23.06 -20.76
CA PRO A 128 -11.33 24.39 -20.72
C PRO A 128 -12.64 24.44 -19.91
N ARG A 129 -13.35 23.32 -19.83
CA ARG A 129 -14.59 23.17 -19.05
C ARG A 129 -14.37 23.26 -17.56
N ASP A 130 -13.18 22.86 -17.06
CA ASP A 130 -12.81 23.01 -15.64
C ASP A 130 -12.56 24.48 -15.29
N ALA A 131 -12.12 25.32 -16.22
CA ALA A 131 -11.96 26.78 -16.04
C ALA A 131 -13.32 27.50 -15.96
N GLU A 132 -14.29 27.05 -16.76
CA GLU A 132 -15.65 27.65 -16.80
C GLU A 132 -16.43 27.28 -15.55
N ASN A 133 -16.32 26.07 -15.02
CA ASN A 133 -16.94 25.67 -13.75
C ASN A 133 -16.32 26.35 -12.53
N SER A 134 -15.09 26.81 -12.59
CA SER A 134 -14.43 27.49 -11.47
C SER A 134 -15.02 28.91 -11.21
N VAL A 135 -15.71 29.48 -12.20
CA VAL A 135 -16.35 30.82 -12.11
C VAL A 135 -17.69 30.73 -11.39
N LEU A 136 -18.39 29.59 -11.48
CA LEU A 136 -19.72 29.40 -10.86
C LEU A 136 -19.69 29.26 -9.33
N TYR A 137 -18.53 28.96 -8.74
CA TYR A 137 -18.37 28.86 -7.28
C TYR A 137 -17.88 30.16 -6.62
N LYS A 138 -17.83 31.30 -7.36
CA LYS A 138 -17.40 32.59 -6.84
C LYS A 138 -18.56 33.60 -6.71
N LEU A 139 -19.79 33.15 -6.90
CA LEU A 139 -21.00 33.89 -6.61
C LEU A 139 -21.72 33.27 -5.43
#